data_583153331f91e33806ca98a67b655130
#
_entry.id   583153331f91e33806ca98a67b655130
#
_cell.length_a   1.000
_cell.length_b   1.000
_cell.length_c   1.000
_cell.angle_alpha   90.00
_cell.angle_beta   90.00
_cell.angle_gamma   90.00
#
_symmetry.space_group_name_H-M   'P 1'
#
loop_
_entity.id
_entity.type
_entity.pdbx_description
1 polymer ?
#
loop_
_entity_poly.entity_id
_entity_poly.type
_entity_poly.pdbx_seq_one_letter_code
_entity_poly.pdbx_strand_id
1 'polypeptide(L)'
;MDDKISLLVQPVSRRAFLQGALTGAALAGSGVGASGLVPAADAQSPAQVGLQLGWFANAQMAGDFTAIGKGYFKDAGLDVKIVPGGPSIDPVGVVASGSVLLGNVASIGVLVSGRSRGVPLKAFATAFQRHPFAFFYLKESGIKTPADFAGKTVAIQGTARPLLDAVLAKYQVPRDKVNVIIIGGTTTPLLTKQADVVSGWVINYAQNLPIQGKADHLLLWDLGIRMYAYTYFTTDQVYSQKKDVLTRYISAAAKGWLYAKEHPDEAVDLVMKSASGLEKDMELPTWKVSIPYISSSNTLQHGWGYMDPQVWSNLSDTYFSLDQIPKKVTSDEIMTNEIVLAAKTPKY
;
A
#
# COMPACT_ATOMS: atom_id res chain seq x y z
N MET A 1 -35.14 -31.56 20.67
CA MET A 1 -34.05 -31.93 21.58
C MET A 1 -33.11 -30.75 21.60
N ASP A 2 -33.33 -29.90 22.60
CA ASP A 2 -32.60 -28.66 22.84
C ASP A 2 -31.24 -28.97 23.45
N ASP A 3 -30.20 -28.26 23.08
CA ASP A 3 -29.11 -28.00 23.99
C ASP A 3 -28.54 -26.59 23.74
N LYS A 4 -28.90 -25.71 24.67
CA LYS A 4 -28.40 -24.35 24.83
C LYS A 4 -27.03 -24.40 25.48
N ILE A 5 -25.98 -23.87 24.87
CA ILE A 5 -24.75 -23.49 25.56
C ILE A 5 -24.76 -21.98 25.78
N SER A 6 -25.05 -21.64 27.02
CA SER A 6 -24.97 -20.27 27.56
C SER A 6 -23.57 -20.02 28.08
N LEU A 7 -22.81 -19.12 27.47
CA LEU A 7 -21.54 -18.62 27.99
C LEU A 7 -21.81 -17.37 28.85
N LEU A 8 -21.71 -17.55 30.15
CA LEU A 8 -21.74 -16.49 31.16
C LEU A 8 -20.47 -15.64 31.11
N VAL A 9 -20.63 -14.40 30.70
CA VAL A 9 -19.61 -13.35 30.88
C VAL A 9 -19.85 -12.69 32.20
N GLN A 10 -18.92 -12.83 33.15
CA GLN A 10 -18.97 -12.10 34.45
C GLN A 10 -18.27 -10.74 34.28
N PRO A 11 -18.83 -9.66 34.84
CA PRO A 11 -18.20 -8.34 34.81
C PRO A 11 -17.14 -8.21 35.91
N VAL A 12 -15.92 -7.81 35.52
CA VAL A 12 -14.84 -7.49 36.45
C VAL A 12 -15.09 -6.13 37.09
N SER A 13 -15.17 -6.11 38.43
CA SER A 13 -15.43 -4.95 39.27
C SER A 13 -14.23 -3.96 39.29
N ARG A 14 -14.54 -2.67 39.17
CA ARG A 14 -13.59 -1.52 39.14
C ARG A 14 -13.01 -1.12 40.53
N ARG A 15 -12.92 -2.01 41.51
CA ARG A 15 -12.56 -1.65 42.91
C ARG A 15 -11.32 -2.29 43.50
N ALA A 16 -10.36 -2.74 42.70
CA ALA A 16 -9.13 -3.40 43.21
C ALA A 16 -7.83 -2.71 42.76
N PHE A 17 -7.81 -1.39 42.61
CA PHE A 17 -6.58 -0.69 42.15
C PHE A 17 -6.22 0.54 43.02
N LEU A 18 -6.51 0.51 44.30
CA LEU A 18 -6.06 1.55 45.24
C LEU A 18 -5.85 0.97 46.64
N GLN A 19 -4.69 0.34 46.87
CA GLN A 19 -4.11 0.21 48.24
C GLN A 19 -2.71 -0.41 48.09
N GLY A 20 -1.66 0.38 48.28
CA GLY A 20 -0.25 -0.10 48.27
C GLY A 20 0.74 1.05 48.27
N ALA A 21 0.54 2.03 49.13
CA ALA A 21 1.58 3.01 49.42
C ALA A 21 1.73 3.17 50.95
N LEU A 22 2.98 3.26 51.39
CA LEU A 22 3.50 3.65 52.70
C LEU A 22 3.75 2.51 53.70
N THR A 23 5.03 2.15 53.82
CA THR A 23 5.76 2.18 55.12
C THR A 23 7.23 1.78 54.94
N GLY A 24 8.14 2.50 55.59
CA GLY A 24 9.47 2.04 55.89
C GLY A 24 10.59 3.07 55.84
N ALA A 25 10.74 3.81 56.96
CA ALA A 25 11.79 4.79 57.15
C ALA A 25 13.17 4.20 57.44
N ALA A 26 14.18 4.92 57.01
CA ALA A 26 15.51 5.20 57.56
C ALA A 26 16.30 4.11 58.30
N LEU A 27 17.52 3.85 57.79
CA LEU A 27 18.74 3.68 58.59
C LEU A 27 19.95 4.20 57.82
N ALA A 28 20.62 5.13 58.43
CA ALA A 28 21.89 5.70 57.98
C ALA A 28 23.05 4.72 58.22
N GLY A 29 23.98 4.63 57.27
CA GLY A 29 25.21 3.86 57.37
C GLY A 29 26.18 4.28 56.29
N SER A 30 27.16 5.03 56.69
CA SER A 30 28.32 5.58 55.96
C SER A 30 29.16 4.51 55.23
N GLY A 31 29.65 4.84 54.02
CA GLY A 31 30.87 4.19 53.52
C GLY A 31 31.03 4.09 52.01
N VAL A 32 31.66 5.07 51.38
CA VAL A 32 32.64 4.97 50.28
C VAL A 32 32.34 4.07 49.07
N GLY A 33 32.25 4.70 47.89
CA GLY A 33 32.32 4.05 46.59
C GLY A 33 31.41 4.70 45.55
N ALA A 34 31.74 5.92 45.14
CA ALA A 34 31.08 6.55 43.97
C ALA A 34 31.56 5.86 42.67
N SER A 35 31.11 4.63 42.45
CA SER A 35 31.00 4.07 41.10
C SER A 35 29.80 4.73 40.45
N GLY A 36 30.06 5.64 39.51
CA GLY A 36 29.04 6.30 38.75
C GLY A 36 28.18 5.25 38.04
N LEU A 37 27.03 4.95 38.62
CA LEU A 37 25.92 4.33 37.90
C LEU A 37 25.46 5.34 36.86
N VAL A 38 26.00 5.22 35.64
CA VAL A 38 25.36 5.80 34.47
C VAL A 38 23.93 5.23 34.48
N PRO A 39 22.88 6.06 34.61
CA PRO A 39 21.55 5.53 34.53
C PRO A 39 21.45 4.83 33.19
N ALA A 40 21.14 3.52 33.20
CA ALA A 40 20.79 2.81 32.00
C ALA A 40 19.71 3.65 31.32
N ALA A 41 19.98 4.15 30.11
CA ALA A 41 18.98 4.88 29.33
C ALA A 41 17.75 3.99 29.34
N ASP A 42 16.63 4.49 29.86
CA ASP A 42 15.34 3.80 29.82
C ASP A 42 15.14 3.33 28.39
N ALA A 43 15.26 2.02 28.17
CA ALA A 43 15.00 1.41 26.87
C ALA A 43 13.51 1.62 26.62
N GLN A 44 13.19 2.72 25.95
CA GLN A 44 11.83 3.10 25.62
C GLN A 44 11.20 1.93 24.87
N SER A 45 10.08 1.40 25.37
CA SER A 45 9.39 0.29 24.72
C SER A 45 9.13 0.60 23.24
N PRO A 46 9.34 -0.36 22.32
CA PRO A 46 9.14 -0.14 20.90
C PRO A 46 7.77 0.45 20.59
N ALA A 47 7.71 1.45 19.73
CA ALA A 47 6.44 2.04 19.32
C ALA A 47 5.64 1.01 18.50
N GLN A 48 4.39 0.77 18.91
CA GLN A 48 3.50 -0.15 18.21
C GLN A 48 2.97 0.49 16.93
N VAL A 49 3.12 -0.19 15.80
CA VAL A 49 2.71 0.28 14.48
C VAL A 49 1.91 -0.80 13.76
N GLY A 50 0.61 -0.59 13.58
CA GLY A 50 -0.21 -1.39 12.68
C GLY A 50 -0.13 -0.84 11.25
N LEU A 51 0.17 -1.68 10.27
CA LEU A 51 0.06 -1.38 8.84
C LEU A 51 -1.11 -2.15 8.23
N GLN A 52 -2.19 -1.47 7.88
CA GLN A 52 -3.29 -2.04 7.09
C GLN A 52 -2.89 -2.14 5.63
N LEU A 53 -2.87 -3.35 5.08
CA LEU A 53 -2.65 -3.54 3.66
C LEU A 53 -3.91 -3.20 2.85
N GLY A 54 -3.72 -2.61 1.67
CA GLY A 54 -4.79 -2.35 0.71
C GLY A 54 -5.18 -3.56 -0.14
N TRP A 55 -4.44 -4.67 -0.03
CA TRP A 55 -4.68 -5.91 -0.76
C TRP A 55 -4.18 -7.11 0.05
N PHE A 56 -4.39 -8.33 -0.47
CA PHE A 56 -3.82 -9.53 0.12
C PHE A 56 -2.30 -9.44 0.22
N ALA A 57 -1.76 -9.97 1.32
CA ALA A 57 -0.32 -10.10 1.51
C ALA A 57 0.27 -11.06 0.46
N ASN A 58 1.23 -10.58 -0.32
CA ASN A 58 1.94 -11.35 -1.33
C ASN A 58 3.31 -10.72 -1.66
N ALA A 59 4.04 -11.25 -2.61
CA ALA A 59 5.38 -10.78 -2.97
C ALA A 59 5.45 -9.35 -3.52
N GLN A 60 4.34 -8.75 -3.94
CA GLN A 60 4.31 -7.33 -4.35
C GLN A 60 4.64 -6.38 -3.18
N MET A 61 4.57 -6.89 -1.94
CA MET A 61 4.91 -6.17 -0.70
C MET A 61 6.18 -6.70 -0.05
N ALA A 62 7.06 -7.34 -0.84
CA ALA A 62 8.27 -8.01 -0.35
C ALA A 62 9.15 -7.09 0.50
N GLY A 63 9.18 -5.79 0.23
CA GLY A 63 9.97 -4.83 1.00
C GLY A 63 9.54 -4.72 2.47
N ASP A 64 8.23 -4.64 2.74
CA ASP A 64 7.71 -4.56 4.12
C ASP A 64 7.97 -5.86 4.89
N PHE A 65 7.72 -7.02 4.26
CA PHE A 65 8.01 -8.32 4.86
C PHE A 65 9.50 -8.53 5.10
N THR A 66 10.34 -8.04 4.19
CA THR A 66 11.79 -8.05 4.36
C THR A 66 12.22 -7.16 5.52
N ALA A 67 11.66 -5.96 5.65
CA ALA A 67 11.98 -5.07 6.77
C ALA A 67 11.61 -5.71 8.13
N ILE A 68 10.51 -6.45 8.20
CA ILE A 68 10.12 -7.23 9.38
C ILE A 68 11.10 -8.37 9.60
N GLY A 69 11.32 -9.22 8.60
CA GLY A 69 12.12 -10.45 8.70
C GLY A 69 13.60 -10.20 8.98
N LYS A 70 14.15 -9.09 8.48
CA LYS A 70 15.54 -8.65 8.73
C LYS A 70 15.67 -7.85 10.03
N GLY A 71 14.57 -7.55 10.72
CA GLY A 71 14.60 -6.81 11.97
C GLY A 71 14.77 -5.29 11.85
N TYR A 72 14.73 -4.71 10.63
CA TYR A 72 14.97 -3.28 10.41
C TYR A 72 13.99 -2.37 11.17
N PHE A 73 12.73 -2.79 11.35
CA PHE A 73 11.78 -2.07 12.18
C PHE A 73 12.14 -2.14 13.67
N LYS A 74 12.59 -3.30 14.16
CA LYS A 74 13.03 -3.46 15.56
C LYS A 74 14.23 -2.59 15.85
N ASP A 75 15.21 -2.56 14.94
CA ASP A 75 16.40 -1.71 15.03
C ASP A 75 16.05 -0.22 15.04
N ALA A 76 14.92 0.15 14.41
CA ALA A 76 14.36 1.49 14.45
C ALA A 76 13.48 1.77 15.68
N GLY A 77 13.40 0.85 16.65
CA GLY A 77 12.57 0.97 17.84
C GLY A 77 11.06 0.90 17.55
N LEU A 78 10.67 0.11 16.53
CA LEU A 78 9.29 -0.09 16.12
C LEU A 78 8.90 -1.58 16.23
N ASP A 79 7.71 -1.86 16.76
CA ASP A 79 7.04 -3.15 16.66
C ASP A 79 5.94 -3.06 15.60
N VAL A 80 6.24 -3.54 14.39
CA VAL A 80 5.35 -3.41 13.23
C VAL A 80 4.55 -4.70 13.03
N LYS A 81 3.21 -4.55 12.95
CA LYS A 81 2.29 -5.63 12.64
C LYS A 81 1.55 -5.34 11.34
N ILE A 82 1.63 -6.25 10.39
CA ILE A 82 0.87 -6.19 9.15
C ILE A 82 -0.54 -6.73 9.42
N VAL A 83 -1.54 -5.92 9.06
CA VAL A 83 -2.96 -6.30 9.06
C VAL A 83 -3.34 -6.62 7.61
N PRO A 84 -3.72 -7.87 7.30
CA PRO A 84 -4.05 -8.27 5.94
C PRO A 84 -5.18 -7.42 5.34
N GLY A 85 -5.06 -7.13 4.04
CA GLY A 85 -6.10 -6.50 3.26
C GLY A 85 -6.88 -7.51 2.40
N GLY A 86 -7.61 -6.98 1.44
CA GLY A 86 -8.39 -7.78 0.48
C GLY A 86 -9.50 -6.96 -0.17
N PRO A 87 -10.26 -7.53 -1.11
CA PRO A 87 -11.26 -6.80 -1.90
C PRO A 87 -12.43 -6.23 -1.07
N SER A 88 -12.69 -6.79 0.12
CA SER A 88 -13.76 -6.34 1.03
C SER A 88 -13.26 -5.42 2.15
N ILE A 89 -11.97 -5.10 2.17
CA ILE A 89 -11.37 -4.24 3.19
C ILE A 89 -11.22 -2.82 2.62
N ASP A 90 -11.75 -1.86 3.36
CA ASP A 90 -11.49 -0.43 3.09
C ASP A 90 -10.33 0.06 3.96
N PRO A 91 -9.10 0.12 3.45
CA PRO A 91 -7.94 0.56 4.22
C PRO A 91 -8.06 2.03 4.66
N VAL A 92 -8.77 2.85 3.89
CA VAL A 92 -9.01 4.26 4.22
C VAL A 92 -9.89 4.38 5.46
N GLY A 93 -11.00 3.63 5.50
CA GLY A 93 -11.89 3.60 6.68
C GLY A 93 -11.21 3.05 7.92
N VAL A 94 -10.40 1.99 7.79
CA VAL A 94 -9.67 1.37 8.92
C VAL A 94 -8.66 2.36 9.52
N VAL A 95 -7.89 3.08 8.71
CA VAL A 95 -6.92 4.09 9.19
C VAL A 95 -7.66 5.32 9.74
N ALA A 96 -8.70 5.79 9.06
CA ALA A 96 -9.47 6.96 9.50
C ALA A 96 -10.17 6.74 10.85
N SER A 97 -10.55 5.50 11.16
CA SER A 97 -11.12 5.15 12.47
C SER A 97 -10.09 5.13 13.62
N GLY A 98 -8.79 5.20 13.31
CA GLY A 98 -7.72 5.08 14.30
C GLY A 98 -7.43 3.65 14.76
N SER A 99 -8.02 2.63 14.13
CA SER A 99 -7.79 1.21 14.47
C SER A 99 -6.35 0.77 14.21
N VAL A 100 -5.70 1.38 13.23
CA VAL A 100 -4.27 1.21 12.93
C VAL A 100 -3.63 2.56 12.63
N LEU A 101 -2.32 2.65 12.81
CA LEU A 101 -1.57 3.89 12.61
C LEU A 101 -1.38 4.23 11.13
N LEU A 102 -1.10 3.23 10.31
CA LEU A 102 -0.72 3.36 8.92
C LEU A 102 -1.59 2.48 8.02
N GLY A 103 -1.73 2.89 6.78
CA GLY A 103 -2.25 2.05 5.72
C GLY A 103 -1.40 2.15 4.47
N ASN A 104 -1.54 1.18 3.59
CA ASN A 104 -1.15 1.35 2.21
C ASN A 104 -2.36 1.12 1.29
N VAL A 105 -2.34 1.74 0.13
CA VAL A 105 -3.39 1.56 -0.88
C VAL A 105 -2.80 1.04 -2.17
N ALA A 106 -3.53 0.15 -2.82
CA ALA A 106 -3.16 -0.37 -4.14
C ALA A 106 -3.14 0.74 -5.21
N SER A 107 -3.94 1.80 -5.03
CA SER A 107 -4.00 2.95 -5.95
C SER A 107 -4.28 4.24 -5.20
N ILE A 108 -3.57 5.31 -5.53
CA ILE A 108 -3.78 6.63 -4.91
C ILE A 108 -5.16 7.24 -5.22
N GLY A 109 -5.87 6.75 -6.21
CA GLY A 109 -7.22 7.24 -6.56
C GLY A 109 -8.20 7.15 -5.40
N VAL A 110 -8.08 6.13 -4.53
CA VAL A 110 -8.93 6.01 -3.34
C VAL A 110 -8.62 7.07 -2.29
N LEU A 111 -7.35 7.51 -2.16
CA LEU A 111 -6.96 8.60 -1.26
C LEU A 111 -7.50 9.94 -1.78
N VAL A 112 -7.37 10.21 -3.09
CA VAL A 112 -7.91 11.41 -3.72
C VAL A 112 -9.44 11.46 -3.51
N SER A 113 -10.14 10.35 -3.75
CA SER A 113 -11.58 10.24 -3.50
C SER A 113 -11.96 10.45 -2.04
N GLY A 114 -11.24 9.84 -1.11
CA GLY A 114 -11.47 10.03 0.33
C GLY A 114 -11.26 11.48 0.76
N ARG A 115 -10.13 12.08 0.38
CA ARG A 115 -9.81 13.49 0.71
C ARG A 115 -10.84 14.46 0.12
N SER A 116 -11.29 14.25 -1.11
CA SER A 116 -12.31 15.09 -1.76
C SER A 116 -13.65 15.09 -1.02
N ARG A 117 -13.95 14.03 -0.28
CA ARG A 117 -15.13 13.89 0.59
C ARG A 117 -14.87 14.33 2.04
N GLY A 118 -13.69 14.88 2.34
CA GLY A 118 -13.36 15.45 3.64
C GLY A 118 -12.69 14.48 4.63
N VAL A 119 -12.32 13.26 4.22
CA VAL A 119 -11.56 12.36 5.08
C VAL A 119 -10.14 12.92 5.28
N PRO A 120 -9.68 13.14 6.53
CA PRO A 120 -8.40 13.81 6.82
C PRO A 120 -7.22 12.85 6.66
N LEU A 121 -6.75 12.67 5.43
CA LEU A 121 -5.69 11.73 5.04
C LEU A 121 -4.44 12.43 4.55
N LYS A 122 -3.27 11.85 4.85
CA LYS A 122 -1.97 12.30 4.35
C LYS A 122 -1.14 11.12 3.85
N ALA A 123 -0.87 11.08 2.54
CA ALA A 123 0.12 10.19 1.95
C ALA A 123 1.53 10.72 2.22
N PHE A 124 2.48 9.85 2.55
CA PHE A 124 3.82 10.28 2.95
C PHE A 124 4.97 9.49 2.31
N ALA A 125 4.69 8.42 1.58
CA ALA A 125 5.64 7.70 0.73
C ALA A 125 4.91 6.76 -0.24
N THR A 126 5.56 6.36 -1.32
CA THR A 126 5.02 5.34 -2.23
C THR A 126 6.06 4.30 -2.58
N ALA A 127 5.69 3.03 -2.54
CA ALA A 127 6.60 1.96 -2.92
C ALA A 127 6.71 1.83 -4.43
N PHE A 128 5.61 1.89 -5.17
CA PHE A 128 5.63 1.78 -6.62
C PHE A 128 5.53 3.15 -7.27
N GLN A 129 6.56 3.49 -8.03
CA GLN A 129 6.73 4.77 -8.73
C GLN A 129 5.89 4.89 -10.00
N ARG A 130 5.35 3.77 -10.47
CA ARG A 130 4.40 3.68 -11.58
C ARG A 130 3.32 2.67 -11.23
N HIS A 131 2.07 3.02 -11.51
CA HIS A 131 0.96 2.09 -11.31
C HIS A 131 1.03 0.98 -12.35
N PRO A 132 1.00 -0.30 -11.97
CA PRO A 132 1.16 -1.42 -12.90
C PRO A 132 -0.13 -1.82 -13.64
N PHE A 133 -1.18 -1.03 -13.57
CA PHE A 133 -2.44 -1.30 -14.24
C PHE A 133 -2.32 -1.16 -15.76
N ALA A 134 -2.89 -2.12 -16.48
CA ALA A 134 -2.87 -2.18 -17.93
C ALA A 134 -4.18 -2.74 -18.51
N PHE A 135 -4.36 -2.52 -19.79
CA PHE A 135 -5.35 -3.16 -20.63
C PHE A 135 -4.65 -4.16 -21.54
N PHE A 136 -4.92 -5.45 -21.35
CA PHE A 136 -4.37 -6.54 -22.15
C PHE A 136 -5.26 -6.85 -23.34
N TYR A 137 -4.67 -7.19 -24.46
CA TYR A 137 -5.35 -7.60 -25.69
C TYR A 137 -4.51 -8.64 -26.43
N LEU A 138 -5.12 -9.49 -27.25
CA LEU A 138 -4.39 -10.47 -28.05
C LEU A 138 -3.61 -9.74 -29.15
N LYS A 139 -2.40 -10.20 -29.45
CA LYS A 139 -1.52 -9.58 -30.46
C LYS A 139 -2.15 -9.51 -31.83
N GLU A 140 -2.98 -10.51 -32.18
CA GLU A 140 -3.72 -10.55 -33.45
C GLU A 140 -4.96 -9.63 -33.51
N SER A 141 -5.36 -9.00 -32.38
CA SER A 141 -6.57 -8.17 -32.31
C SER A 141 -6.48 -6.87 -33.13
N GLY A 142 -5.29 -6.44 -33.48
CA GLY A 142 -5.05 -5.16 -34.16
C GLY A 142 -5.14 -3.93 -33.27
N ILE A 143 -5.38 -4.09 -31.96
CA ILE A 143 -5.42 -3.00 -30.98
C ILE A 143 -4.02 -2.42 -30.80
N LYS A 144 -3.90 -1.08 -30.88
CA LYS A 144 -2.64 -0.35 -30.69
C LYS A 144 -2.78 0.78 -29.68
N THR A 145 -3.97 1.35 -29.59
CA THR A 145 -4.28 2.50 -28.73
C THR A 145 -5.68 2.34 -28.12
N PRO A 146 -6.04 3.08 -27.08
CA PRO A 146 -7.40 3.07 -26.56
C PRO A 146 -8.47 3.56 -27.56
N ALA A 147 -8.11 4.28 -28.62
CA ALA A 147 -9.04 4.63 -29.67
C ALA A 147 -9.64 3.39 -30.36
N ASP A 148 -8.89 2.29 -30.38
CA ASP A 148 -9.32 1.01 -30.95
C ASP A 148 -10.33 0.26 -30.06
N PHE A 149 -10.67 0.78 -28.89
CA PHE A 149 -11.69 0.19 -27.99
C PHE A 149 -13.11 0.46 -28.49
N ALA A 150 -13.32 1.41 -29.41
CA ALA A 150 -14.61 1.65 -30.02
C ALA A 150 -15.15 0.39 -30.73
N GLY A 151 -16.36 -0.02 -30.39
CA GLY A 151 -17.00 -1.25 -30.89
C GLY A 151 -16.51 -2.54 -30.23
N LYS A 152 -15.60 -2.46 -29.25
CA LYS A 152 -15.00 -3.61 -28.56
C LYS A 152 -15.66 -3.90 -27.22
N THR A 153 -15.51 -5.15 -26.77
CA THR A 153 -15.84 -5.57 -25.40
C THR A 153 -14.62 -5.46 -24.50
N VAL A 154 -14.72 -4.61 -23.48
CA VAL A 154 -13.66 -4.37 -22.48
C VAL A 154 -14.10 -4.96 -21.15
N ALA A 155 -13.41 -5.98 -20.70
CA ALA A 155 -13.64 -6.65 -19.42
C ALA A 155 -12.80 -6.01 -18.33
N ILE A 156 -13.44 -5.52 -17.27
CA ILE A 156 -12.76 -4.82 -16.18
C ILE A 156 -13.20 -5.33 -14.81
N GLN A 157 -12.35 -5.18 -13.80
CA GLN A 157 -12.78 -5.23 -12.42
C GLN A 157 -13.64 -3.99 -12.11
N GLY A 158 -14.68 -4.13 -11.28
CA GLY A 158 -15.58 -3.01 -10.96
C GLY A 158 -14.86 -1.77 -10.44
N THR A 159 -13.80 -1.96 -9.65
CA THR A 159 -12.93 -0.89 -9.12
C THR A 159 -12.09 -0.17 -10.18
N ALA A 160 -11.97 -0.75 -11.38
CA ALA A 160 -11.21 -0.15 -12.48
C ALA A 160 -12.06 0.75 -13.40
N ARG A 161 -13.39 0.86 -13.12
CA ARG A 161 -14.29 1.70 -13.92
C ARG A 161 -13.78 3.14 -14.07
N PRO A 162 -13.39 3.84 -12.99
CA PRO A 162 -12.87 5.20 -13.08
C PRO A 162 -11.64 5.32 -13.98
N LEU A 163 -10.80 4.29 -14.01
CA LEU A 163 -9.58 4.26 -14.83
C LEU A 163 -9.91 4.10 -16.31
N LEU A 164 -10.86 3.21 -16.64
CA LEU A 164 -11.33 3.07 -18.01
C LEU A 164 -11.97 4.38 -18.51
N ASP A 165 -12.85 4.97 -17.71
CA ASP A 165 -13.54 6.21 -18.08
C ASP A 165 -12.53 7.36 -18.32
N ALA A 166 -11.47 7.45 -17.50
CA ALA A 166 -10.38 8.41 -17.69
C ALA A 166 -9.59 8.18 -19.00
N VAL A 167 -9.33 6.92 -19.35
CA VAL A 167 -8.65 6.58 -20.60
C VAL A 167 -9.53 6.88 -21.80
N LEU A 168 -10.80 6.47 -21.78
CA LEU A 168 -11.74 6.72 -22.89
C LEU A 168 -11.92 8.23 -23.12
N ALA A 169 -12.09 9.02 -22.06
CA ALA A 169 -12.20 10.48 -22.17
C ALA A 169 -10.94 11.10 -22.79
N LYS A 170 -9.76 10.69 -22.31
CA LYS A 170 -8.49 11.20 -22.82
C LYS A 170 -8.26 10.90 -24.32
N TYR A 171 -8.68 9.72 -24.76
CA TYR A 171 -8.57 9.29 -26.15
C TYR A 171 -9.81 9.60 -26.99
N GLN A 172 -10.75 10.38 -26.45
CA GLN A 172 -11.97 10.84 -27.12
C GLN A 172 -12.84 9.68 -27.66
N VAL A 173 -12.85 8.55 -26.93
CA VAL A 173 -13.70 7.40 -27.25
C VAL A 173 -15.03 7.56 -26.52
N PRO A 174 -16.17 7.68 -27.22
CA PRO A 174 -17.47 7.77 -26.57
C PRO A 174 -17.74 6.51 -25.74
N ARG A 175 -18.18 6.71 -24.49
CA ARG A 175 -18.38 5.62 -23.54
C ARG A 175 -19.41 4.59 -24.00
N ASP A 176 -20.45 5.05 -24.72
CA ASP A 176 -21.50 4.22 -25.30
C ASP A 176 -21.03 3.35 -26.48
N LYS A 177 -19.88 3.63 -27.05
CA LYS A 177 -19.24 2.82 -28.09
C LYS A 177 -18.41 1.67 -27.56
N VAL A 178 -18.26 1.54 -26.25
CA VAL A 178 -17.48 0.47 -25.62
C VAL A 178 -18.41 -0.41 -24.78
N ASN A 179 -18.50 -1.69 -25.14
CA ASN A 179 -19.22 -2.67 -24.33
C ASN A 179 -18.35 -3.04 -23.11
N VAL A 180 -18.85 -2.79 -21.89
CA VAL A 180 -18.09 -3.08 -20.66
C VAL A 180 -18.76 -4.20 -19.88
N ILE A 181 -17.99 -5.24 -19.63
CA ILE A 181 -18.38 -6.34 -18.75
C ILE A 181 -17.53 -6.34 -17.47
N ILE A 182 -18.17 -6.66 -16.36
CA ILE A 182 -17.49 -6.75 -15.06
C ILE A 182 -17.02 -8.17 -14.85
N ILE A 183 -15.73 -8.32 -14.51
CA ILE A 183 -15.08 -9.59 -14.24
C ILE A 183 -14.36 -9.58 -12.89
N GLY A 184 -13.98 -10.75 -12.40
CA GLY A 184 -12.98 -10.90 -11.33
C GLY A 184 -11.56 -10.70 -11.85
N GLY A 185 -10.59 -11.11 -11.05
CA GLY A 185 -9.16 -11.02 -11.41
C GLY A 185 -8.72 -12.16 -12.35
N THR A 186 -9.22 -12.22 -13.58
CA THR A 186 -8.88 -13.28 -14.55
C THR A 186 -8.66 -12.71 -15.95
N THR A 187 -7.77 -13.33 -16.71
CA THR A 187 -7.52 -13.03 -18.14
C THR A 187 -8.24 -14.00 -19.09
N THR A 188 -8.99 -14.97 -18.54
CA THR A 188 -9.71 -16.00 -19.31
C THR A 188 -10.63 -15.43 -20.40
N PRO A 189 -11.42 -14.33 -20.16
CA PRO A 189 -12.30 -13.78 -21.20
C PRO A 189 -11.57 -13.35 -22.47
N LEU A 190 -10.29 -13.01 -22.39
CA LEU A 190 -9.47 -12.70 -23.56
C LEU A 190 -9.22 -13.95 -24.42
N LEU A 191 -8.90 -15.08 -23.78
CA LEU A 191 -8.61 -16.34 -24.48
C LEU A 191 -9.87 -17.02 -25.05
N THR A 192 -11.01 -16.84 -24.37
CA THR A 192 -12.31 -17.38 -24.81
C THR A 192 -13.03 -16.45 -25.79
N LYS A 193 -12.42 -15.32 -26.15
CA LYS A 193 -12.99 -14.28 -27.03
C LYS A 193 -14.33 -13.70 -26.52
N GLN A 194 -14.57 -13.77 -25.22
CA GLN A 194 -15.69 -13.10 -24.55
C GLN A 194 -15.41 -11.61 -24.37
N ALA A 195 -14.13 -11.21 -24.39
CA ALA A 195 -13.71 -9.83 -24.39
C ALA A 195 -12.55 -9.64 -25.36
N ASP A 196 -12.48 -8.46 -25.99
CA ASP A 196 -11.36 -8.04 -26.82
C ASP A 196 -10.21 -7.48 -25.98
N VAL A 197 -10.56 -6.89 -24.83
CA VAL A 197 -9.63 -6.27 -23.89
C VAL A 197 -9.97 -6.69 -22.47
N VAL A 198 -8.94 -6.97 -21.65
CA VAL A 198 -9.11 -7.29 -20.23
C VAL A 198 -8.21 -6.39 -19.40
N SER A 199 -8.75 -5.79 -18.32
CA SER A 199 -7.92 -5.02 -17.38
C SER A 199 -7.24 -5.91 -16.36
N GLY A 200 -6.03 -5.50 -15.94
CA GLY A 200 -5.28 -6.19 -14.90
C GLY A 200 -4.00 -5.46 -14.54
N TRP A 201 -3.19 -6.09 -13.70
CA TRP A 201 -1.87 -5.59 -13.36
C TRP A 201 -0.80 -6.42 -14.06
N VAL A 202 0.13 -5.77 -14.74
CA VAL A 202 1.21 -6.47 -15.46
C VAL A 202 2.12 -7.27 -14.52
N ILE A 203 2.15 -6.93 -13.24
CA ILE A 203 2.94 -7.61 -12.21
C ILE A 203 2.23 -8.80 -11.56
N ASN A 204 0.96 -9.08 -11.89
CA ASN A 204 0.24 -10.26 -11.40
C ASN A 204 0.62 -11.49 -12.23
N TYR A 205 1.79 -12.06 -11.97
CA TYR A 205 2.38 -13.12 -12.79
C TYR A 205 1.43 -14.32 -12.97
N ALA A 206 0.93 -14.88 -11.89
CA ALA A 206 0.02 -16.05 -11.95
C ALA A 206 -1.24 -15.77 -12.78
N GLN A 207 -1.84 -14.58 -12.64
CA GLN A 207 -3.03 -14.18 -13.40
C GLN A 207 -2.73 -14.01 -14.89
N ASN A 208 -1.53 -13.54 -15.24
CA ASN A 208 -1.12 -13.23 -16.61
C ASN A 208 -0.50 -14.44 -17.33
N LEU A 209 -0.15 -15.51 -16.60
CA LEU A 209 0.50 -16.71 -17.16
C LEU A 209 -0.26 -17.31 -18.36
N PRO A 210 -1.61 -17.44 -18.36
CA PRO A 210 -2.35 -18.01 -19.49
C PRO A 210 -2.24 -17.20 -20.79
N ILE A 211 -2.00 -15.89 -20.70
CA ILE A 211 -1.90 -14.96 -21.84
C ILE A 211 -0.45 -14.63 -22.24
N GLN A 212 0.52 -15.16 -21.49
CA GLN A 212 1.95 -14.90 -21.73
C GLN A 212 2.33 -15.32 -23.15
N GLY A 213 3.03 -14.43 -23.85
CA GLY A 213 3.44 -14.62 -25.26
C GLY A 213 2.32 -14.39 -26.29
N LYS A 214 1.03 -14.47 -25.91
CA LYS A 214 -0.14 -14.32 -26.80
C LYS A 214 -0.72 -12.89 -26.78
N ALA A 215 -0.65 -12.23 -25.64
CA ALA A 215 -1.18 -10.88 -25.45
C ALA A 215 -0.08 -9.83 -25.41
N ASP A 216 -0.49 -8.60 -25.68
CA ASP A 216 0.24 -7.38 -25.44
C ASP A 216 -0.59 -6.49 -24.50
N HIS A 217 -0.09 -5.32 -24.10
CA HIS A 217 -0.81 -4.46 -23.17
C HIS A 217 -0.55 -2.98 -23.37
N LEU A 218 -1.51 -2.17 -22.96
CA LEU A 218 -1.40 -0.72 -22.85
C LEU A 218 -1.30 -0.36 -21.36
N LEU A 219 -0.12 0.06 -20.91
CA LEU A 219 0.09 0.44 -19.51
C LEU A 219 -0.55 1.80 -19.25
N LEU A 220 -1.37 1.91 -18.21
CA LEU A 220 -2.10 3.13 -17.84
C LEU A 220 -1.17 4.35 -17.71
N TRP A 221 0.01 4.15 -17.13
CA TRP A 221 1.04 5.18 -16.98
C TRP A 221 1.47 5.78 -18.33
N ASP A 222 1.70 4.93 -19.33
CA ASP A 222 2.17 5.32 -20.67
C ASP A 222 1.03 5.96 -21.48
N LEU A 223 -0.23 5.62 -21.17
CA LEU A 223 -1.41 6.32 -21.66
C LEU A 223 -1.59 7.72 -21.07
N GLY A 224 -0.74 8.11 -20.14
CA GLY A 224 -0.71 9.43 -19.52
C GLY A 224 -1.74 9.62 -18.40
N ILE A 225 -2.35 8.54 -17.90
CA ILE A 225 -3.07 8.52 -16.62
C ILE A 225 -2.09 8.02 -15.57
N ARG A 226 -1.33 8.96 -15.02
CA ARG A 226 -0.25 8.64 -14.09
C ARG A 226 -0.77 8.59 -12.67
N MET A 227 -0.39 7.54 -11.94
CA MET A 227 -0.69 7.37 -10.52
C MET A 227 0.32 6.42 -9.88
N TYR A 228 0.40 6.48 -8.55
CA TYR A 228 1.23 5.60 -7.73
C TYR A 228 0.45 4.39 -7.25
N ALA A 229 1.18 3.34 -6.87
CA ALA A 229 0.64 2.16 -6.21
C ALA A 229 1.43 1.81 -4.95
N TYR A 230 0.81 1.05 -4.04
CA TYR A 230 1.37 0.74 -2.71
C TYR A 230 1.88 1.98 -1.99
N THR A 231 0.99 2.97 -1.89
CA THR A 231 1.27 4.27 -1.25
C THR A 231 0.90 4.23 0.22
N TYR A 232 1.86 4.57 1.07
CA TYR A 232 1.69 4.66 2.51
C TYR A 232 1.00 5.96 2.88
N PHE A 233 0.02 5.85 3.76
CA PHE A 233 -0.76 6.99 4.22
C PHE A 233 -1.14 6.83 5.69
N THR A 234 -1.59 7.93 6.28
CA THR A 234 -2.10 8.01 7.64
C THR A 234 -3.15 9.13 7.72
N THR A 235 -3.63 9.45 8.91
CA THR A 235 -4.49 10.63 9.12
C THR A 235 -3.65 11.91 9.30
N ASP A 236 -4.24 13.09 9.02
CA ASP A 236 -3.60 14.38 9.29
C ASP A 236 -3.18 14.51 10.77
N GLN A 237 -3.98 13.97 11.69
CA GLN A 237 -3.68 13.95 13.12
C GLN A 237 -2.42 13.15 13.43
N VAL A 238 -2.35 11.92 12.95
CA VAL A 238 -1.17 11.06 13.16
C VAL A 238 0.06 11.68 12.50
N TYR A 239 -0.08 12.19 11.28
CA TYR A 239 1.01 12.89 10.60
C TYR A 239 1.55 14.04 11.45
N SER A 240 0.70 14.88 12.04
CA SER A 240 1.14 16.01 12.86
C SER A 240 1.80 15.61 14.18
N GLN A 241 1.28 14.55 14.82
CA GLN A 241 1.69 14.14 16.18
C GLN A 241 2.82 13.10 16.22
N LYS A 242 3.03 12.33 15.14
CA LYS A 242 3.91 11.16 15.14
C LYS A 242 4.93 11.16 13.99
N LYS A 243 5.36 12.34 13.54
CA LYS A 243 6.36 12.47 12.44
C LYS A 243 7.61 11.62 12.67
N ASP A 244 8.10 11.55 13.91
CA ASP A 244 9.26 10.72 14.26
C ASP A 244 9.01 9.22 13.99
N VAL A 245 7.86 8.69 14.42
CA VAL A 245 7.48 7.30 14.17
C VAL A 245 7.38 7.02 12.66
N LEU A 246 6.75 7.92 11.90
CA LEU A 246 6.62 7.81 10.45
C LEU A 246 7.99 7.84 9.75
N THR A 247 8.88 8.72 10.21
CA THR A 247 10.25 8.84 9.67
C THR A 247 11.07 7.57 9.92
N ARG A 248 11.04 7.05 11.15
CA ARG A 248 11.70 5.77 11.49
C ARG A 248 11.10 4.60 10.70
N TYR A 249 9.77 4.57 10.53
CA TYR A 249 9.08 3.57 9.74
C TYR A 249 9.57 3.58 8.27
N ILE A 250 9.55 4.74 7.61
CA ILE A 250 9.97 4.86 6.21
C ILE A 250 11.46 4.57 6.04
N SER A 251 12.31 4.98 6.98
CA SER A 251 13.74 4.64 6.96
C SER A 251 13.98 3.12 6.99
N ALA A 252 13.25 2.40 7.85
CA ALA A 252 13.35 0.95 7.96
C ALA A 252 12.71 0.22 6.76
N ALA A 253 11.52 0.67 6.32
CA ALA A 253 10.86 0.12 5.13
C ALA A 253 11.74 0.26 3.89
N ALA A 254 12.34 1.43 3.66
CA ALA A 254 13.23 1.67 2.51
C ALA A 254 14.42 0.71 2.47
N LYS A 255 15.01 0.37 3.62
CA LYS A 255 16.05 -0.67 3.70
C LYS A 255 15.50 -2.03 3.29
N GLY A 256 14.28 -2.37 3.73
CA GLY A 256 13.64 -3.63 3.35
C GLY A 256 13.36 -3.71 1.86
N TRP A 257 12.87 -2.63 1.25
CA TRP A 257 12.59 -2.57 -0.18
C TRP A 257 13.87 -2.64 -1.03
N LEU A 258 14.96 -1.98 -0.60
CA LEU A 258 16.25 -2.07 -1.27
C LEU A 258 16.80 -3.51 -1.17
N TYR A 259 16.80 -4.08 0.03
CA TYR A 259 17.26 -5.45 0.24
C TYR A 259 16.45 -6.47 -0.59
N ALA A 260 15.12 -6.33 -0.63
CA ALA A 260 14.27 -7.21 -1.41
C ALA A 260 14.54 -7.12 -2.92
N LYS A 261 14.90 -5.93 -3.42
CA LYS A 261 15.33 -5.74 -4.81
C LYS A 261 16.63 -6.49 -5.11
N GLU A 262 17.60 -6.41 -4.21
CA GLU A 262 18.94 -6.98 -4.37
C GLU A 262 18.97 -8.50 -4.11
N HIS A 263 18.05 -9.00 -3.25
CA HIS A 263 17.97 -10.40 -2.80
C HIS A 263 16.56 -10.97 -3.01
N PRO A 264 16.08 -11.10 -4.26
CA PRO A 264 14.68 -11.41 -4.55
C PRO A 264 14.23 -12.78 -4.01
N ASP A 265 15.09 -13.79 -4.03
CA ASP A 265 14.75 -15.15 -3.55
C ASP A 265 14.55 -15.16 -2.03
N GLU A 266 15.47 -14.54 -1.26
CA GLU A 266 15.34 -14.43 0.20
C GLU A 266 14.13 -13.56 0.60
N ALA A 267 13.89 -12.47 -0.12
CA ALA A 267 12.75 -11.60 0.14
C ALA A 267 11.41 -12.36 -0.01
N VAL A 268 11.28 -13.17 -1.06
CA VAL A 268 10.09 -14.01 -1.25
C VAL A 268 9.99 -15.08 -0.17
N ASP A 269 11.10 -15.70 0.27
CA ASP A 269 11.07 -16.63 1.40
C ASP A 269 10.56 -15.98 2.70
N LEU A 270 10.87 -14.70 2.94
CA LEU A 270 10.33 -13.94 4.08
C LEU A 270 8.83 -13.66 3.92
N VAL A 271 8.35 -13.38 2.70
CA VAL A 271 6.90 -13.26 2.42
C VAL A 271 6.21 -14.59 2.70
N MET A 272 6.71 -15.70 2.17
CA MET A 272 6.14 -17.04 2.35
C MET A 272 6.04 -17.47 3.82
N LYS A 273 6.96 -17.03 4.67
CA LYS A 273 6.92 -17.27 6.12
C LYS A 273 5.84 -16.46 6.83
N SER A 274 5.44 -15.34 6.26
CA SER A 274 4.56 -14.34 6.90
C SER A 274 3.13 -14.38 6.37
N ALA A 275 2.90 -14.96 5.19
CA ALA A 275 1.59 -15.06 4.55
C ALA A 275 1.32 -16.50 4.13
N SER A 276 0.06 -16.94 4.25
CA SER A 276 -0.37 -18.30 3.90
C SER A 276 -1.07 -18.34 2.54
N GLY A 277 -1.14 -19.54 1.94
CA GLY A 277 -1.85 -19.75 0.68
C GLY A 277 -1.11 -19.25 -0.56
N LEU A 278 0.20 -18.99 -0.44
CA LEU A 278 1.06 -18.56 -1.53
C LEU A 278 1.88 -19.73 -2.09
N GLU A 279 2.24 -19.63 -3.35
CA GLU A 279 3.12 -20.61 -4.04
C GLU A 279 4.40 -19.89 -4.51
N LYS A 280 5.57 -20.33 -4.05
CA LYS A 280 6.86 -19.69 -4.34
C LYS A 280 7.12 -19.55 -5.85
N ASP A 281 6.73 -20.55 -6.64
CA ASP A 281 6.87 -20.56 -8.09
C ASP A 281 6.02 -19.47 -8.79
N MET A 282 5.01 -18.92 -8.10
CA MET A 282 4.20 -17.79 -8.55
C MET A 282 4.70 -16.47 -7.95
N GLU A 283 5.09 -16.50 -6.68
CA GLU A 283 5.49 -15.28 -5.95
C GLU A 283 6.86 -14.74 -6.38
N LEU A 284 7.82 -15.62 -6.66
CA LEU A 284 9.16 -15.17 -7.09
C LEU A 284 9.14 -14.47 -8.44
N PRO A 285 8.48 -15.00 -9.49
CA PRO A 285 8.29 -14.25 -10.72
C PRO A 285 7.48 -12.96 -10.52
N THR A 286 6.43 -12.99 -9.67
CA THR A 286 5.64 -11.80 -9.32
C THR A 286 6.52 -10.69 -8.74
N TRP A 287 7.42 -11.03 -7.81
CA TRP A 287 8.36 -10.05 -7.28
C TRP A 287 9.35 -9.55 -8.34
N LYS A 288 9.97 -10.46 -9.10
CA LYS A 288 10.94 -10.09 -10.15
C LYS A 288 10.35 -9.13 -11.19
N VAL A 289 9.10 -9.32 -11.62
CA VAL A 289 8.44 -8.39 -12.54
C VAL A 289 7.98 -7.09 -11.87
N SER A 290 7.90 -7.06 -10.55
CA SER A 290 7.53 -5.86 -9.77
C SER A 290 8.71 -4.90 -9.54
N ILE A 291 9.95 -5.42 -9.51
CA ILE A 291 11.17 -4.64 -9.21
C ILE A 291 11.31 -3.36 -10.08
N PRO A 292 11.06 -3.37 -11.41
CA PRO A 292 11.16 -2.15 -12.22
C PRO A 292 10.19 -1.04 -11.85
N TYR A 293 9.16 -1.35 -11.05
CA TYR A 293 8.13 -0.38 -10.64
C TYR A 293 8.48 0.39 -9.36
N ILE A 294 9.49 -0.07 -8.59
CA ILE A 294 9.85 0.55 -7.29
C ILE A 294 10.86 1.68 -7.41
N SER A 295 11.36 1.96 -8.62
CA SER A 295 12.34 3.02 -8.87
C SER A 295 11.93 3.91 -10.05
N SER A 296 12.43 5.15 -10.01
CA SER A 296 12.22 6.18 -11.04
C SER A 296 13.35 7.21 -10.98
N SER A 297 13.35 8.17 -11.92
CA SER A 297 14.24 9.34 -11.83
C SER A 297 14.10 10.08 -10.48
N ASN A 298 12.89 10.15 -9.94
CA ASN A 298 12.64 10.79 -8.64
C ASN A 298 13.27 10.03 -7.48
N THR A 299 13.22 8.69 -7.47
CA THR A 299 13.87 7.90 -6.41
C THR A 299 15.39 7.94 -6.50
N LEU A 300 15.94 8.03 -7.70
CA LEU A 300 17.38 8.25 -7.92
C LEU A 300 17.83 9.61 -7.40
N GLN A 301 17.00 10.63 -7.51
CA GLN A 301 17.35 11.99 -7.10
C GLN A 301 17.07 12.25 -5.61
N HIS A 302 15.90 11.81 -5.10
CA HIS A 302 15.38 12.20 -3.80
C HIS A 302 15.29 11.07 -2.78
N GLY A 303 15.49 9.81 -3.20
CA GLY A 303 15.37 8.61 -2.36
C GLY A 303 14.06 7.85 -2.57
N TRP A 304 14.07 6.58 -2.17
CA TRP A 304 12.90 5.71 -2.28
C TRP A 304 11.70 6.27 -1.53
N GLY A 305 10.54 6.14 -2.12
CA GLY A 305 9.27 6.60 -1.54
C GLY A 305 8.87 8.01 -1.95
N TYR A 306 9.76 8.79 -2.59
CA TYR A 306 9.47 10.14 -3.03
C TYR A 306 8.32 10.16 -4.05
N MET A 307 7.47 11.17 -3.96
CA MET A 307 6.31 11.35 -4.82
C MET A 307 6.37 12.71 -5.53
N ASP A 308 6.13 12.72 -6.85
CA ASP A 308 5.96 13.94 -7.62
C ASP A 308 4.57 14.54 -7.32
N PRO A 309 4.48 15.77 -6.78
CA PRO A 309 3.20 16.43 -6.53
C PRO A 309 2.31 16.57 -7.77
N GLN A 310 2.92 16.68 -8.96
CA GLN A 310 2.18 16.83 -10.21
C GLN A 310 1.34 15.59 -10.55
N VAL A 311 1.80 14.38 -10.17
CA VAL A 311 1.03 13.15 -10.36
C VAL A 311 -0.29 13.21 -9.60
N TRP A 312 -0.28 13.75 -8.37
CA TRP A 312 -1.47 13.91 -7.53
C TRP A 312 -2.43 14.96 -8.07
N SER A 313 -1.89 16.13 -8.45
CA SER A 313 -2.69 17.22 -9.02
C SER A 313 -3.37 16.79 -10.32
N ASN A 314 -2.61 16.17 -11.25
CA ASN A 314 -3.16 15.69 -12.51
C ASN A 314 -4.26 14.63 -12.33
N LEU A 315 -4.10 13.72 -11.36
CA LEU A 315 -5.12 12.73 -11.08
C LEU A 315 -6.38 13.37 -10.49
N SER A 316 -6.22 14.32 -9.57
CA SER A 316 -7.34 15.10 -9.01
C SER A 316 -8.09 15.87 -10.08
N ASP A 317 -7.38 16.53 -10.99
CA ASP A 317 -7.99 17.23 -12.13
C ASP A 317 -8.75 16.28 -13.05
N THR A 318 -8.17 15.11 -13.35
CA THR A 318 -8.80 14.09 -14.18
C THR A 318 -10.10 13.59 -13.52
N TYR A 319 -10.06 13.22 -12.25
CA TYR A 319 -11.22 12.71 -11.53
C TYR A 319 -12.32 13.76 -11.39
N PHE A 320 -11.95 15.03 -11.16
CA PHE A 320 -12.90 16.12 -11.07
C PHE A 320 -13.59 16.39 -12.42
N SER A 321 -12.82 16.41 -13.53
CA SER A 321 -13.36 16.63 -14.89
C SER A 321 -14.33 15.53 -15.36
N LEU A 322 -14.28 14.36 -14.71
CA LEU A 322 -15.14 13.22 -14.97
C LEU A 322 -16.23 13.01 -13.92
N ASP A 323 -16.48 14.02 -13.08
CA ASP A 323 -17.48 13.99 -11.99
C ASP A 323 -17.28 12.81 -11.01
N GLN A 324 -16.06 12.25 -10.91
CA GLN A 324 -15.74 11.13 -10.03
C GLN A 324 -15.47 11.59 -8.58
N ILE A 325 -15.17 12.86 -8.40
CA ILE A 325 -14.96 13.50 -7.09
C ILE A 325 -15.72 14.83 -7.02
N PRO A 326 -16.27 15.19 -5.83
CA PRO A 326 -17.11 16.39 -5.68
C PRO A 326 -16.31 17.70 -5.71
N LYS A 327 -15.01 17.65 -5.41
CA LYS A 327 -14.11 18.81 -5.46
C LYS A 327 -12.68 18.38 -5.75
N LYS A 328 -11.91 19.28 -6.34
CA LYS A 328 -10.47 19.08 -6.54
C LYS A 328 -9.76 19.00 -5.19
N VAL A 329 -8.69 18.23 -5.16
CA VAL A 329 -7.78 18.07 -4.02
C VAL A 329 -6.39 18.50 -4.49
N THR A 330 -5.77 19.46 -3.79
CA THR A 330 -4.40 19.87 -4.11
C THR A 330 -3.39 18.84 -3.60
N SER A 331 -2.20 18.80 -4.21
CA SER A 331 -1.14 17.91 -3.73
C SER A 331 -0.78 18.17 -2.27
N ASP A 332 -0.68 19.44 -1.86
CA ASP A 332 -0.32 19.83 -0.49
C ASP A 332 -1.38 19.41 0.55
N GLU A 333 -2.65 19.33 0.15
CA GLU A 333 -3.70 18.80 1.03
C GLU A 333 -3.51 17.31 1.32
N ILE A 334 -3.09 16.50 0.33
CA ILE A 334 -3.19 15.04 0.41
C ILE A 334 -1.85 14.33 0.58
N MET A 335 -0.73 14.92 0.16
CA MET A 335 0.57 14.26 0.23
C MET A 335 1.65 15.15 0.84
N THR A 336 2.76 14.51 1.22
CA THR A 336 3.98 15.19 1.65
C THR A 336 5.21 14.34 1.36
N ASN A 337 6.33 14.97 1.03
CA ASN A 337 7.63 14.31 0.95
C ASN A 337 8.50 14.56 2.21
N GLU A 338 8.00 15.33 3.18
CA GLU A 338 8.75 15.65 4.39
C GLU A 338 9.32 14.43 5.10
N ILE A 339 8.48 13.36 5.21
CA ILE A 339 8.86 12.12 5.90
C ILE A 339 9.98 11.39 5.14
N VAL A 340 9.89 11.26 3.82
CA VAL A 340 10.93 10.62 2.97
C VAL A 340 12.24 11.36 3.05
N LEU A 341 12.18 12.70 2.96
CA LEU A 341 13.36 13.55 3.01
C LEU A 341 14.03 13.51 4.40
N ALA A 342 13.23 13.51 5.48
CA ALA A 342 13.73 13.38 6.85
C ALA A 342 14.32 11.99 7.11
N ALA A 343 13.74 10.94 6.55
CA ALA A 343 14.20 9.56 6.66
C ALA A 343 15.52 9.30 5.90
N LYS A 344 15.91 10.20 4.97
CA LYS A 344 17.11 10.06 4.12
C LYS A 344 17.15 8.68 3.45
N THR A 345 16.05 8.30 2.82
CA THR A 345 15.92 6.99 2.19
C THR A 345 16.97 6.75 1.10
N PRO A 346 17.37 5.50 0.84
CA PRO A 346 18.34 5.18 -0.21
C PRO A 346 17.86 5.66 -1.59
N LYS A 347 18.81 6.10 -2.41
CA LYS A 347 18.58 6.52 -3.80
C LYS A 347 18.81 5.32 -4.72
N TYR A 348 17.76 4.82 -5.38
CA TYR A 348 17.84 3.69 -6.30
C TYR A 348 16.66 3.58 -7.27
#